data_38d20999f907d8c3e10f7ab6be279215
#
_entry.id   38d20999f907d8c3e10f7ab6be279215
#
_cell.length_a   1.000
_cell.length_b   1.000
_cell.length_c   1.000
_cell.angle_alpha   90.00
_cell.angle_beta   90.00
_cell.angle_gamma   90.00
#
_symmetry.space_group_name_H-M   'P 1'
#
loop_
_entity.id
_entity.type
_entity.pdbx_description
1 polymer ?
#
loop_
_entity_poly.entity_id
_entity_poly.type
_entity_poly.pdbx_seq_one_letter_code
_entity_poly.pdbx_strand_id
1 'polypeptide(L)' 'MTDPYSVLGVSRDASDDEIKKAYRNLSRKYHPDANINNPNKDQAEAKFKEVQQAYQQIMKERAFALAMDAT' A
#
# COMPACT_ATOMS: atom_id res chain seq x y z
N MET A 1 -7.39 -14.30 -1.32
CA MET A 1 -7.19 -12.91 -0.89
C MET A 1 -5.74 -12.51 -1.03
N THR A 2 -5.50 -11.32 -1.53
CA THR A 2 -4.14 -10.86 -1.74
C THR A 2 -3.55 -10.33 -0.42
N ASP A 3 -2.36 -10.81 -0.07
CA ASP A 3 -1.64 -10.34 1.10
C ASP A 3 -1.29 -8.85 0.93
N PRO A 4 -1.59 -7.99 1.91
CA PRO A 4 -1.27 -6.55 1.78
C PRO A 4 0.22 -6.29 1.55
N TYR A 5 1.11 -7.10 2.11
CA TYR A 5 2.54 -6.96 1.85
C TYR A 5 2.88 -7.28 0.40
N SER A 6 2.23 -8.28 -0.18
CA SER A 6 2.41 -8.61 -1.60
C SER A 6 1.89 -7.51 -2.51
N VAL A 7 0.80 -6.85 -2.13
CA VAL A 7 0.26 -5.73 -2.90
C VAL A 7 1.28 -4.60 -3.00
N LEU A 8 1.98 -4.31 -1.91
CA LEU A 8 3.02 -3.28 -1.90
C LEU A 8 4.36 -3.77 -2.44
N GLY A 9 4.49 -5.09 -2.64
CA GLY A 9 5.74 -5.66 -3.14
C GLY A 9 6.86 -5.64 -2.12
N VAL A 10 6.53 -5.77 -0.84
CA VAL A 10 7.52 -5.76 0.25
C VAL A 10 7.42 -7.06 1.06
N SER A 11 8.48 -7.35 1.81
CA SER A 11 8.50 -8.47 2.74
C SER A 11 7.66 -8.16 3.98
N ARG A 12 7.14 -9.19 4.63
CA ARG A 12 6.47 -9.04 5.92
C ARG A 12 7.40 -8.47 6.99
N ASP A 13 8.70 -8.66 6.83
CA ASP A 13 9.72 -8.15 7.75
C ASP A 13 10.19 -6.75 7.38
N ALA A 14 9.62 -6.13 6.36
CA ALA A 14 10.02 -4.81 5.93
C ALA A 14 9.82 -3.78 7.04
N SER A 15 10.74 -2.82 7.11
CA SER A 15 10.61 -1.72 8.07
C SER A 15 9.46 -0.79 7.69
N ASP A 16 9.01 0.01 8.64
CA ASP A 16 7.97 1.00 8.37
C ASP A 16 8.40 1.97 7.26
N ASP A 17 9.67 2.34 7.23
CA ASP A 17 10.20 3.23 6.20
C ASP A 17 10.16 2.58 4.82
N GLU A 18 10.50 1.29 4.72
CA GLU A 18 10.41 0.56 3.47
C GLU A 18 8.97 0.46 2.96
N ILE A 19 8.04 0.24 3.87
CA ILE A 19 6.63 0.15 3.54
C ILE A 19 6.11 1.51 3.05
N LYS A 20 6.45 2.59 3.74
CA LYS A 20 6.07 3.93 3.33
C LYS A 20 6.64 4.28 1.96
N LYS A 21 7.90 3.93 1.72
CA LYS A 21 8.55 4.18 0.43
C LYS A 21 7.86 3.43 -0.70
N ALA A 22 7.55 2.15 -0.47
CA ALA A 22 6.84 1.34 -1.46
C ALA A 22 5.46 1.93 -1.74
N TYR A 23 4.74 2.34 -0.70
CA TYR A 23 3.44 2.97 -0.84
C TYR A 23 3.51 4.24 -1.68
N ARG A 24 4.47 5.13 -1.38
CA ARG A 24 4.64 6.37 -2.14
C ARG A 24 4.93 6.11 -3.61
N ASN A 25 5.82 5.17 -3.89
CA ASN A 25 6.18 4.84 -5.27
C ASN A 25 4.99 4.31 -6.06
N LEU A 26 4.22 3.40 -5.46
CA LEU A 26 3.04 2.83 -6.09
C LEU A 26 1.94 3.88 -6.25
N SER A 27 1.77 4.74 -5.24
CA SER A 27 0.78 5.80 -5.30
C SER A 27 1.06 6.76 -6.45
N ARG A 28 2.32 7.14 -6.66
CA ARG A 28 2.70 7.99 -7.78
C ARG A 28 2.43 7.31 -9.11
N LYS A 29 2.74 6.03 -9.20
CA LYS A 29 2.58 5.26 -10.43
C LYS A 29 1.11 5.13 -10.84
N TYR A 30 0.23 4.91 -9.89
CA TYR A 30 -1.18 4.63 -10.15
C TYR A 30 -2.11 5.80 -9.85
N HIS A 31 -1.57 6.95 -9.47
CA HIS A 31 -2.40 8.12 -9.16
C HIS A 31 -3.23 8.54 -10.38
N PRO A 32 -4.51 8.90 -10.18
CA PRO A 32 -5.37 9.30 -11.30
C PRO A 32 -4.79 10.41 -12.17
N ASP A 33 -4.14 11.40 -11.57
CA ASP A 33 -3.54 12.52 -12.32
C ASP A 33 -2.41 12.05 -13.23
N ALA A 34 -1.66 11.05 -12.81
CA ALA A 34 -0.57 10.50 -13.61
C ALA A 34 -1.08 9.60 -14.73
N ASN A 35 -2.34 9.20 -14.69
CA ASN A 35 -2.93 8.24 -15.63
C ASN A 35 -4.09 8.82 -16.43
N ILE A 36 -4.19 10.14 -16.53
CA ILE A 36 -5.29 10.82 -17.22
C ILE A 36 -5.42 10.34 -18.67
N ASN A 37 -4.31 10.20 -19.36
CA ASN A 37 -4.29 9.79 -20.77
C ASN A 37 -4.01 8.30 -20.96
N ASN A 38 -4.01 7.54 -19.87
CA ASN A 38 -3.75 6.11 -19.94
C ASN A 38 -5.01 5.37 -20.40
N PRO A 39 -4.96 4.58 -21.48
CA PRO A 39 -6.12 3.77 -21.89
C PRO A 39 -6.59 2.78 -20.83
N ASN A 40 -5.72 2.45 -19.88
CA ASN A 40 -6.04 1.55 -18.76
C ASN A 40 -6.25 2.31 -17.45
N LYS A 41 -6.73 3.55 -17.52
CA LYS A 41 -6.91 4.39 -16.33
C LYS A 41 -7.80 3.75 -15.26
N ASP A 42 -8.81 2.98 -15.68
CA ASP A 42 -9.71 2.33 -14.74
C ASP A 42 -8.99 1.25 -13.93
N GLN A 43 -8.08 0.51 -14.59
CA GLN A 43 -7.25 -0.49 -13.92
C GLN A 43 -6.26 0.18 -12.98
N ALA A 44 -5.69 1.31 -13.40
CA ALA A 44 -4.77 2.08 -12.55
C ALA A 44 -5.48 2.59 -11.30
N GLU A 45 -6.70 3.08 -11.45
CA GLU A 45 -7.50 3.55 -10.32
C GLU A 45 -7.82 2.41 -9.34
N ALA A 46 -8.21 1.25 -9.88
CA ALA A 46 -8.47 0.07 -9.05
C ALA A 46 -7.22 -0.35 -8.29
N LYS A 47 -6.07 -0.33 -8.95
CA LYS A 47 -4.79 -0.66 -8.32
C LYS A 47 -4.42 0.37 -7.24
N PHE A 48 -4.68 1.64 -7.50
CA PHE A 48 -4.44 2.70 -6.53
C PHE A 48 -5.23 2.48 -5.24
N LYS A 49 -6.52 2.14 -5.37
CA LYS A 49 -7.36 1.83 -4.22
C LYS A 49 -6.85 0.61 -3.47
N GLU A 50 -6.44 -0.42 -4.18
CA GLU A 50 -5.88 -1.64 -3.59
C GLU A 50 -4.62 -1.32 -2.79
N VAL A 51 -3.73 -0.49 -3.33
CA VAL A 51 -2.51 -0.06 -2.65
C VAL A 51 -2.84 0.71 -1.38
N GLN A 52 -3.80 1.62 -1.44
CA GLN A 52 -4.23 2.38 -0.26
C GLN A 52 -4.77 1.46 0.84
N GLN A 53 -5.63 0.52 0.47
CA GLN A 53 -6.21 -0.43 1.43
C GLN A 53 -5.12 -1.30 2.06
N ALA A 54 -4.18 -1.78 1.26
CA ALA A 54 -3.08 -2.60 1.76
C ALA A 54 -2.24 -1.84 2.77
N TYR A 55 -1.90 -0.60 2.46
CA TYR A 55 -1.11 0.25 3.36
C TYR A 55 -1.84 0.49 4.68
N GLN A 56 -3.13 0.84 4.61
CA GLN A 56 -3.92 1.08 5.80
C GLN A 56 -4.03 -0.17 6.68
N GLN A 57 -4.21 -1.33 6.06
CA GLN A 57 -4.29 -2.60 6.77
C GLN A 57 -2.98 -2.91 7.49
N ILE A 58 -1.84 -2.75 6.82
CA ILE A 58 -0.53 -3.00 7.42
C ILE A 58 -0.30 -2.07 8.61
N MET A 59 -0.56 -0.79 8.44
CA MET A 59 -0.36 0.19 9.52
C MET A 59 -1.27 -0.09 10.70
N LYS A 60 -2.51 -0.47 10.45
CA LYS A 60 -3.45 -0.82 11.50
C LYS A 60 -2.98 -2.05 12.29
N GLU A 61 -2.54 -3.08 11.59
CA GLU A 61 -2.06 -4.31 12.23
C GLU A 61 -0.81 -4.04 13.08
N ARG A 62 0.11 -3.23 12.55
CA ARG A 62 1.34 -2.91 13.27
C ARG A 62 1.06 -2.05 14.50
N ALA A 63 0.15 -1.09 14.39
CA ALA A 63 -0.25 -0.27 15.53
C ALA A 63 -0.92 -1.11 16.60
N PHE A 64 -1.76 -2.07 16.21
CA PHE A 64 -2.43 -2.97 17.13
C PHE A 64 -1.42 -3.85 17.86
N ALA A 65 -0.46 -4.41 17.14
CA ALA A 65 0.57 -5.25 17.74
C ALA A 65 1.42 -4.45 18.74
N LEU A 66 1.77 -3.20 18.40
CA LEU A 66 2.52 -2.31 19.30
C LEU A 66 1.72 -2.01 20.56
N ALA A 67 0.43 -1.74 20.43
CA ALA A 67 -0.43 -1.47 21.57
C ALA A 67 -0.54 -2.67 22.49
N MET A 68 -0.57 -3.88 21.95
CA MET A 68 -0.58 -5.11 22.74
C MET A 68 0.74 -5.35 23.46
N ASP A 69 1.85 -5.03 22.80
CA ASP A 69 3.18 -5.21 23.40
C ASP A 69 3.45 -4.18 24.50
N ALA A 70 2.75 -3.04 24.45
CA ALA A 70 2.93 -1.97 25.43
C ALA A 70 2.26 -2.27 26.80
N THR A 71 1.47 -3.31 26.85
CA THR A 71 0.86 -3.75 28.12
C THR A 71 1.72 -4.79 28.80
#